data_bd676f938d27c9efc4d6840b8baf01de
#
_entry.id   bd676f938d27c9efc4d6840b8baf01de
#
_cell.length_a   1.000
_cell.length_b   1.000
_cell.length_c   1.000
_cell.angle_alpha   90.00
_cell.angle_beta   90.00
_cell.angle_gamma   90.00
#
_symmetry.space_group_name_H-M   'P 1'
#
loop_
_entity.id
_entity.type
_entity.pdbx_description
1 polymer ?
#
loop_
_entity_poly.entity_id
_entity_poly.type
_entity_poly.pdbx_seq_one_letter_code
_entity_poly.pdbx_strand_id
1 'polypeptide(L)'
;MYGGDEVSAIVIDLGSHTCKAGYAGEDAPKAVFPSVAGAIDQMDVDEADNAEKNSASPAESKNNLRNADSDKGKGKRKLYVGSQSLGYRRDHMEVLSPFKDGIVADWDIVDSIWDHAFRECLLIDPKEHPMLLAEPSSNSQQQRERTAELMFEKYKAPALFLAKNAVLTSFASGRATSLVVDSGGGSTTIAPVHDGYVLQKAVATSPIGGEFLTDCLMKSLESKGVVIKPRYSFRRKEIRPGEFQTVDLNFPNTTESYKLYSQRVIGSDIKECVCRAPDTPYDESAYSNIPMTPYELPDGQTIEIGADRFKIPDVLFNPSLVQSIPGMESFTEIAPSVRGLPQLVIESINKCDVDIRRELFSSILLAGGTASMQQLKERLEKDLLEESPQAARVKVLASGNATERRFSVWIGGSILASLGSFQQMWFSKSEYEEHGASYIQRKCP
;
A
#
# COMPACT_ATOMS: atom_id res chain seq x y z
N MET A 1 11.67 -42.63 4.99
CA MET A 1 11.11 -41.39 4.47
C MET A 1 11.80 -40.27 5.21
N TYR A 2 12.81 -39.69 4.62
CA TYR A 2 13.52 -38.53 5.17
C TYR A 2 12.79 -37.30 4.65
N GLY A 3 12.10 -36.55 5.55
CA GLY A 3 11.72 -35.19 5.26
C GLY A 3 13.00 -34.38 5.14
N GLY A 4 13.45 -34.10 3.95
CA GLY A 4 14.41 -33.05 3.71
C GLY A 4 13.77 -31.74 4.21
N ASP A 5 14.55 -30.88 4.85
CA ASP A 5 14.14 -29.53 5.21
C ASP A 5 13.73 -28.79 3.92
N GLU A 6 12.45 -28.82 3.61
CA GLU A 6 11.88 -28.08 2.48
C GLU A 6 12.01 -26.60 2.84
N VAL A 7 12.86 -25.87 2.13
CA VAL A 7 13.10 -24.46 2.37
C VAL A 7 11.80 -23.71 2.09
N SER A 8 11.26 -23.03 3.11
CA SER A 8 10.03 -22.27 2.98
C SER A 8 10.15 -21.19 1.91
N ALA A 9 9.13 -21.08 1.06
CA ALA A 9 9.05 -19.99 0.11
C ALA A 9 8.88 -18.65 0.82
N ILE A 10 9.31 -17.57 0.17
CA ILE A 10 9.09 -16.20 0.62
C ILE A 10 7.92 -15.60 -0.13
N VAL A 11 7.02 -14.96 0.60
CA VAL A 11 5.85 -14.27 0.05
C VAL A 11 6.04 -12.77 0.23
N ILE A 12 5.89 -12.02 -0.87
CA ILE A 12 5.96 -10.55 -0.88
C ILE A 12 4.69 -9.99 -1.51
N ASP A 13 4.03 -9.10 -0.77
CA ASP A 13 2.99 -8.20 -1.26
C ASP A 13 3.53 -6.77 -1.24
N LEU A 14 3.94 -6.27 -2.39
CA LEU A 14 4.37 -4.88 -2.56
C LEU A 14 3.17 -4.03 -2.97
N GLY A 15 2.40 -3.59 -1.96
CA GLY A 15 1.30 -2.66 -2.17
C GLY A 15 1.76 -1.21 -2.31
N SER A 16 0.88 -0.32 -2.76
CA SER A 16 1.20 1.11 -2.96
C SER A 16 1.60 1.83 -1.66
N HIS A 17 1.08 1.40 -0.52
CA HIS A 17 1.33 2.03 0.79
C HIS A 17 2.37 1.28 1.63
N THR A 18 2.27 -0.05 1.70
CA THR A 18 3.17 -0.90 2.50
C THR A 18 3.60 -2.14 1.74
N CYS A 19 4.86 -2.51 1.92
CA CYS A 19 5.41 -3.82 1.58
C CYS A 19 5.19 -4.78 2.75
N LYS A 20 4.71 -6.00 2.47
CA LYS A 20 4.57 -7.09 3.43
C LYS A 20 5.40 -8.25 2.94
N ALA A 21 6.26 -8.79 3.79
CA ALA A 21 7.14 -9.90 3.45
C ALA A 21 7.22 -10.90 4.60
N GLY A 22 7.33 -12.19 4.28
CA GLY A 22 7.41 -13.26 5.28
C GLY A 22 7.47 -14.63 4.65
N TYR A 23 7.44 -15.65 5.49
CA TYR A 23 7.55 -17.06 5.07
C TYR A 23 6.18 -17.66 4.75
N ALA A 24 6.15 -18.48 3.71
CA ALA A 24 4.96 -19.29 3.41
C ALA A 24 4.61 -20.23 4.57
N GLY A 25 3.32 -20.36 4.86
CA GLY A 25 2.81 -21.16 5.97
C GLY A 25 2.65 -20.38 7.28
N GLU A 26 3.10 -19.13 7.36
CA GLU A 26 2.83 -18.26 8.51
C GLU A 26 1.48 -17.52 8.38
N ASP A 27 0.85 -17.22 9.51
CA ASP A 27 -0.47 -16.56 9.57
C ASP A 27 -0.41 -15.05 9.33
N ALA A 28 0.77 -14.43 9.43
CA ALA A 28 0.98 -13.00 9.25
C ALA A 28 2.38 -12.70 8.67
N PRO A 29 2.55 -11.60 7.93
CA PRO A 29 3.85 -11.20 7.41
C PRO A 29 4.79 -10.83 8.55
N LYS A 30 6.04 -11.28 8.47
CA LYS A 30 7.11 -10.96 9.44
C LYS A 30 7.58 -9.53 9.34
N ALA A 31 7.53 -8.94 8.15
CA ALA A 31 7.92 -7.57 7.88
C ALA A 31 6.79 -6.79 7.23
N VAL A 32 6.49 -5.61 7.78
CA VAL A 32 5.56 -4.63 7.21
C VAL A 32 6.19 -3.25 7.34
N PHE A 33 6.44 -2.60 6.19
CA PHE A 33 7.10 -1.29 6.17
C PHE A 33 6.62 -0.46 4.96
N PRO A 34 6.82 0.89 4.94
CA PRO A 34 6.36 1.74 3.87
C PRO A 34 6.94 1.37 2.50
N SER A 35 6.12 1.39 1.46
CA SER A 35 6.52 1.16 0.05
C SER A 35 7.07 2.43 -0.60
N VAL A 36 7.84 3.22 0.14
CA VAL A 36 8.49 4.44 -0.36
C VAL A 36 9.96 4.44 0.07
N ALA A 37 10.78 5.21 -0.60
CA ALA A 37 12.17 5.43 -0.24
C ALA A 37 12.47 6.92 -0.03
N GLY A 38 13.27 7.24 0.97
CA GLY A 38 13.94 8.52 1.08
C GLY A 38 15.12 8.54 0.09
N ALA A 39 15.27 9.59 -0.70
CA ALA A 39 16.34 9.73 -1.70
C ALA A 39 17.13 11.01 -1.44
N ILE A 40 18.44 10.91 -1.45
CA ILE A 40 19.36 12.06 -1.39
C ILE A 40 20.35 11.93 -2.55
N ASP A 41 20.52 12.98 -3.34
CA ASP A 41 21.50 13.01 -4.43
C ASP A 41 22.92 13.04 -3.87
N GLN A 42 23.84 12.29 -4.48
CA GLN A 42 25.22 12.17 -3.97
C GLN A 42 26.02 13.48 -4.00
N MET A 43 25.62 14.45 -4.82
CA MET A 43 26.26 15.78 -4.79
C MET A 43 26.04 16.51 -3.45
N ASP A 44 24.87 16.30 -2.83
CA ASP A 44 24.53 16.92 -1.53
C ASP A 44 25.20 16.21 -0.34
N VAL A 45 25.57 14.93 -0.49
CA VAL A 45 26.24 14.15 0.58
C VAL A 45 27.69 14.56 0.74
N ASP A 46 28.38 14.87 -0.35
CA ASP A 46 29.80 15.27 -0.32
C ASP A 46 29.99 16.66 0.32
N GLU A 47 29.01 17.55 0.26
CA GLU A 47 29.02 18.84 0.96
C GLU A 47 28.76 18.70 2.47
N ALA A 48 27.88 17.80 2.88
CA ALA A 48 27.58 17.55 4.30
C ALA A 48 28.72 16.85 5.03
N ASP A 49 29.35 15.84 4.41
CA ASP A 49 30.51 15.14 4.95
C ASP A 49 31.76 16.01 5.03
N ASN A 50 31.90 17.01 4.14
CA ASN A 50 33.00 17.98 4.21
C ASN A 50 32.82 19.04 5.29
N ALA A 51 31.60 19.34 5.72
CA ALA A 51 31.33 20.25 6.83
C ALA A 51 31.68 19.62 8.20
N GLU A 52 31.52 18.32 8.36
CA GLU A 52 31.91 17.60 9.58
C GLU A 52 33.40 17.25 9.67
N LYS A 53 34.10 17.12 8.53
CA LYS A 53 35.55 16.75 8.49
C LYS A 53 36.50 17.90 8.72
N ASN A 54 36.08 19.12 8.77
CA ASN A 54 36.95 20.28 9.08
C ASN A 54 37.34 20.40 10.56
N SER A 55 37.05 19.40 11.41
CA SER A 55 37.42 19.38 12.84
C SER A 55 38.35 18.26 13.28
N ALA A 56 38.98 17.46 12.38
CA ALA A 56 39.95 16.46 12.76
C ALA A 56 41.05 16.26 11.71
N SER A 57 42.29 16.36 12.15
CA SER A 57 43.55 16.26 11.37
C SER A 57 43.85 14.86 10.80
N PRO A 58 44.81 14.73 9.88
CA PRO A 58 44.81 13.72 8.83
C PRO A 58 45.69 12.48 9.18
N ALA A 59 45.31 11.32 8.66
CA ALA A 59 46.25 10.27 8.26
C ALA A 59 45.64 9.17 7.39
N GLU A 60 46.29 9.00 6.27
CA GLU A 60 46.58 7.79 5.49
C GLU A 60 45.50 7.12 4.60
N SER A 61 45.87 7.25 3.33
CA SER A 61 45.37 6.55 2.15
C SER A 61 45.56 5.02 2.23
N LYS A 62 44.67 4.26 1.62
CA LYS A 62 45.02 3.16 0.70
C LYS A 62 43.89 2.78 -0.25
N ASN A 63 44.27 2.73 -1.51
CA ASN A 63 43.60 2.29 -2.72
C ASN A 63 42.82 0.97 -2.59
N ASN A 64 41.68 0.92 -3.28
CA ASN A 64 41.43 -0.23 -4.15
C ASN A 64 40.60 0.18 -5.37
N LEU A 65 41.18 -0.19 -6.54
CA LEU A 65 40.68 0.07 -7.89
C LEU A 65 39.65 -0.97 -8.33
N ARG A 66 38.73 -0.45 -9.17
CA ARG A 66 38.08 -1.06 -10.34
C ARG A 66 36.94 -2.07 -10.13
N ASN A 67 35.74 -1.74 -10.58
CA ASN A 67 35.35 -1.98 -11.98
C ASN A 67 34.28 -0.95 -12.38
N ALA A 68 34.62 -0.22 -13.45
CA ALA A 68 33.69 0.63 -14.18
C ALA A 68 33.08 -0.21 -15.30
N ASP A 69 31.74 -0.20 -15.40
CA ASP A 69 31.12 -0.20 -16.72
C ASP A 69 29.81 0.60 -16.69
N SER A 70 29.86 1.58 -17.50
CA SER A 70 28.86 2.39 -18.18
C SER A 70 27.39 2.34 -17.75
N ASP A 71 26.96 3.34 -16.96
CA ASP A 71 25.77 4.10 -17.28
C ASP A 71 25.98 5.59 -16.94
N LYS A 72 26.35 6.38 -17.94
CA LYS A 72 26.53 7.83 -17.83
C LYS A 72 25.17 8.49 -17.99
N GLY A 73 24.54 8.94 -16.86
CA GLY A 73 23.40 9.83 -17.01
C GLY A 73 22.48 10.05 -15.82
N LYS A 74 22.55 9.25 -14.73
CA LYS A 74 21.82 9.56 -13.51
C LYS A 74 22.80 9.71 -12.36
N GLY A 75 22.83 10.87 -11.70
CA GLY A 75 23.55 11.08 -10.45
C GLY A 75 23.20 9.94 -9.48
N LYS A 76 24.20 9.35 -8.87
CA LYS A 76 24.00 8.19 -7.97
C LYS A 76 23.29 8.71 -6.73
N ARG A 77 22.01 8.40 -6.56
CA ARG A 77 21.21 8.78 -5.38
C ARG A 77 21.35 7.70 -4.29
N LYS A 78 21.43 8.12 -3.05
CA LYS A 78 21.39 7.24 -1.88
C LYS A 78 19.94 7.04 -1.45
N LEU A 79 19.50 5.77 -1.38
CA LEU A 79 18.15 5.41 -1.00
C LEU A 79 18.10 4.93 0.46
N TYR A 80 17.04 5.32 1.16
CA TYR A 80 16.74 4.98 2.54
C TYR A 80 15.36 4.32 2.61
N VAL A 81 15.30 3.06 3.00
CA VAL A 81 14.06 2.27 3.05
C VAL A 81 13.78 1.82 4.49
N GLY A 82 12.52 1.58 4.79
CA GLY A 82 12.06 1.10 6.09
C GLY A 82 11.67 2.21 7.06
N SER A 83 10.78 1.88 8.00
CA SER A 83 10.17 2.85 8.92
C SER A 83 11.19 3.59 9.77
N GLN A 84 12.26 2.93 10.22
CA GLN A 84 13.32 3.57 11.03
C GLN A 84 14.08 4.59 10.20
N SER A 85 14.52 4.22 8.99
CA SER A 85 15.27 5.10 8.11
C SER A 85 14.47 6.32 7.66
N LEU A 86 13.20 6.14 7.37
CA LEU A 86 12.26 7.20 6.97
C LEU A 86 11.83 8.07 8.16
N GLY A 87 11.78 7.52 9.37
CA GLY A 87 11.46 8.25 10.58
C GLY A 87 12.55 9.25 11.01
N TYR A 88 13.76 9.11 10.48
CA TYR A 88 14.88 9.99 10.77
C TYR A 88 15.01 11.06 9.67
N ARG A 89 14.73 12.34 10.03
CA ARG A 89 14.85 13.47 9.11
C ARG A 89 16.31 13.68 8.67
N ARG A 90 16.52 13.88 7.38
CA ARG A 90 17.78 14.28 6.77
C ARG A 90 17.58 15.50 5.89
N ASP A 91 18.61 16.34 5.80
CA ASP A 91 18.59 17.49 4.88
C ASP A 91 18.50 16.99 3.44
N HIS A 92 17.75 17.70 2.60
CA HIS A 92 17.54 17.42 1.17
C HIS A 92 16.98 16.03 0.84
N MET A 93 16.49 15.28 1.85
CA MET A 93 15.89 13.97 1.60
C MET A 93 14.48 14.12 1.00
N GLU A 94 14.32 13.63 -0.22
CA GLU A 94 13.03 13.50 -0.88
C GLU A 94 12.40 12.16 -0.57
N VAL A 95 11.07 12.10 -0.43
CA VAL A 95 10.34 10.83 -0.30
C VAL A 95 9.68 10.50 -1.62
N LEU A 96 10.07 9.36 -2.19
CA LEU A 96 9.66 8.92 -3.52
C LEU A 96 8.91 7.59 -3.44
N SER A 97 7.82 7.49 -4.20
CA SER A 97 7.09 6.24 -4.42
C SER A 97 7.64 5.52 -5.67
N PRO A 98 7.78 4.19 -5.65
CA PRO A 98 8.08 3.42 -6.84
C PRO A 98 6.91 3.37 -7.83
N PHE A 99 5.70 3.74 -7.39
CA PHE A 99 4.48 3.61 -8.19
C PHE A 99 3.99 4.95 -8.76
N LYS A 100 3.48 4.88 -9.97
CA LYS A 100 2.66 5.91 -10.59
C LYS A 100 1.41 5.23 -11.15
N ASP A 101 0.23 5.70 -10.76
CA ASP A 101 -1.06 5.14 -11.18
C ASP A 101 -1.20 3.62 -10.92
N GLY A 102 -0.62 3.14 -9.81
CA GLY A 102 -0.64 1.73 -9.41
C GLY A 102 0.34 0.82 -10.18
N ILE A 103 1.16 1.38 -11.07
CA ILE A 103 2.16 0.67 -11.87
C ILE A 103 3.56 1.08 -11.41
N VAL A 104 4.51 0.14 -11.44
CA VAL A 104 5.91 0.43 -11.12
C VAL A 104 6.50 1.39 -12.15
N ALA A 105 6.95 2.55 -11.70
CA ALA A 105 7.62 3.57 -12.50
C ALA A 105 9.12 3.66 -12.20
N ASP A 106 9.54 3.30 -10.98
CA ASP A 106 10.95 3.34 -10.54
C ASP A 106 11.38 1.98 -9.97
N TRP A 107 12.09 1.21 -10.78
CA TRP A 107 12.58 -0.10 -10.42
C TRP A 107 13.76 -0.07 -9.45
N ASP A 108 14.52 1.02 -9.39
CA ASP A 108 15.63 1.17 -8.43
C ASP A 108 15.09 1.26 -7.00
N ILE A 109 13.93 1.91 -6.82
CA ILE A 109 13.24 1.96 -5.53
C ILE A 109 12.64 0.60 -5.18
N VAL A 110 11.99 -0.10 -6.13
CA VAL A 110 11.47 -1.46 -5.91
C VAL A 110 12.58 -2.40 -5.46
N ASP A 111 13.69 -2.34 -6.16
CA ASP A 111 14.88 -3.14 -5.88
C ASP A 111 15.42 -2.87 -4.46
N SER A 112 15.52 -1.60 -4.06
CA SER A 112 15.92 -1.22 -2.70
C SER A 112 14.93 -1.68 -1.62
N ILE A 113 13.62 -1.69 -1.93
CA ILE A 113 12.58 -2.22 -1.04
C ILE A 113 12.74 -3.74 -0.85
N TRP A 114 12.98 -4.48 -1.94
CA TRP A 114 13.23 -5.92 -1.86
C TRP A 114 14.54 -6.25 -1.15
N ASP A 115 15.62 -5.51 -1.42
CA ASP A 115 16.88 -5.65 -0.68
C ASP A 115 16.68 -5.43 0.82
N HIS A 116 15.91 -4.40 1.22
CA HIS A 116 15.57 -4.16 2.63
C HIS A 116 14.75 -5.32 3.23
N ALA A 117 13.76 -5.82 2.49
CA ALA A 117 12.97 -6.97 2.94
C ALA A 117 13.84 -8.21 3.19
N PHE A 118 14.72 -8.54 2.23
CA PHE A 118 15.56 -9.74 2.33
C PHE A 118 16.67 -9.61 3.36
N ARG A 119 17.44 -8.51 3.34
CA ARG A 119 18.67 -8.37 4.12
C ARG A 119 18.46 -7.83 5.50
N GLU A 120 17.53 -6.89 5.69
CA GLU A 120 17.33 -6.19 6.96
C GLU A 120 16.17 -6.79 7.77
N CYS A 121 15.07 -7.21 7.10
CA CYS A 121 13.88 -7.68 7.79
C CYS A 121 13.85 -9.20 7.97
N LEU A 122 14.09 -9.95 6.90
CA LEU A 122 14.01 -11.42 6.92
C LEU A 122 15.36 -12.08 7.19
N LEU A 123 16.46 -11.38 6.92
CA LEU A 123 17.83 -11.87 7.09
C LEU A 123 18.10 -13.17 6.30
N ILE A 124 17.70 -13.21 5.04
CA ILE A 124 17.81 -14.38 4.16
C ILE A 124 18.71 -14.12 2.94
N ASP A 125 19.22 -15.21 2.35
CA ASP A 125 19.78 -15.19 0.98
C ASP A 125 18.65 -15.58 0.00
N PRO A 126 18.22 -14.69 -0.92
CA PRO A 126 17.18 -14.99 -1.90
C PRO A 126 17.43 -16.20 -2.78
N LYS A 127 18.72 -16.61 -2.93
CA LYS A 127 19.10 -17.78 -3.73
C LYS A 127 18.60 -19.10 -3.14
N GLU A 128 18.27 -19.13 -1.87
CA GLU A 128 17.87 -20.33 -1.16
C GLU A 128 16.35 -20.52 -1.14
N HIS A 129 15.58 -19.47 -1.50
CA HIS A 129 14.13 -19.47 -1.32
C HIS A 129 13.38 -19.26 -2.63
N PRO A 130 12.35 -20.09 -2.94
CA PRO A 130 11.35 -19.76 -3.95
C PRO A 130 10.62 -18.46 -3.55
N MET A 131 10.24 -17.64 -4.55
CA MET A 131 9.59 -16.34 -4.35
C MET A 131 8.18 -16.33 -4.91
N LEU A 132 7.16 -16.10 -4.06
CA LEU A 132 5.82 -15.76 -4.50
C LEU A 132 5.59 -14.26 -4.33
N LEU A 133 5.35 -13.57 -5.44
CA LEU A 133 5.08 -12.14 -5.45
C LEU A 133 3.63 -11.87 -5.84
N ALA A 134 2.95 -11.10 -5.02
CA ALA A 134 1.63 -10.59 -5.34
C ALA A 134 1.72 -9.46 -6.37
N GLU A 135 0.80 -9.43 -7.31
CA GLU A 135 0.75 -8.40 -8.36
C GLU A 135 -0.67 -7.85 -8.56
N PRO A 136 -0.82 -6.57 -8.99
CA PRO A 136 -2.12 -6.02 -9.37
C PRO A 136 -2.78 -6.82 -10.48
N SER A 137 -4.13 -6.89 -10.45
CA SER A 137 -4.90 -7.60 -11.49
C SER A 137 -4.67 -7.03 -12.89
N SER A 138 -4.35 -5.74 -13.01
CA SER A 138 -4.10 -5.02 -14.27
C SER A 138 -2.62 -4.91 -14.65
N ASN A 139 -1.73 -5.71 -14.02
CA ASN A 139 -0.30 -5.63 -14.28
C ASN A 139 0.04 -5.94 -15.75
N SER A 140 0.95 -5.15 -16.35
CA SER A 140 1.33 -5.32 -17.75
C SER A 140 2.34 -6.45 -17.94
N GLN A 141 2.40 -6.97 -19.18
CA GLN A 141 3.38 -7.99 -19.54
C GLN A 141 4.83 -7.53 -19.27
N GLN A 142 5.16 -6.30 -19.63
CA GLN A 142 6.51 -5.75 -19.43
C GLN A 142 6.90 -5.70 -17.95
N GLN A 143 5.97 -5.33 -17.06
CA GLN A 143 6.21 -5.30 -15.62
C GLN A 143 6.46 -6.70 -15.07
N ARG A 144 5.72 -7.69 -15.54
CA ARG A 144 5.87 -9.09 -15.15
C ARG A 144 7.21 -9.67 -15.61
N GLU A 145 7.60 -9.41 -16.86
CA GLU A 145 8.89 -9.81 -17.42
C GLU A 145 10.04 -9.16 -16.64
N ARG A 146 9.93 -7.85 -16.34
CA ARG A 146 10.95 -7.16 -15.54
C ARG A 146 11.09 -7.71 -14.12
N THR A 147 9.98 -8.09 -13.50
CA THR A 147 9.98 -8.77 -12.20
C THR A 147 10.74 -10.11 -12.29
N ALA A 148 10.46 -10.90 -13.33
CA ALA A 148 11.13 -12.18 -13.54
C ALA A 148 12.64 -12.01 -13.76
N GLU A 149 13.05 -11.04 -14.59
CA GLU A 149 14.47 -10.72 -14.80
C GLU A 149 15.18 -10.38 -13.49
N LEU A 150 14.62 -9.49 -12.68
CA LEU A 150 15.23 -9.11 -11.40
C LEU A 150 15.34 -10.30 -10.45
N MET A 151 14.30 -11.11 -10.33
CA MET A 151 14.31 -12.26 -9.44
C MET A 151 15.31 -13.34 -9.87
N PHE A 152 15.37 -13.67 -11.16
CA PHE A 152 16.28 -14.72 -11.65
C PHE A 152 17.71 -14.22 -11.91
N GLU A 153 17.88 -12.99 -12.41
CA GLU A 153 19.21 -12.51 -12.80
C GLU A 153 19.94 -11.81 -11.66
N LYS A 154 19.28 -10.96 -10.88
CA LYS A 154 19.87 -10.26 -9.76
C LYS A 154 19.83 -11.09 -8.48
N TYR A 155 18.63 -11.50 -8.06
CA TYR A 155 18.47 -12.22 -6.79
C TYR A 155 18.79 -13.70 -6.87
N LYS A 156 18.91 -14.26 -8.09
CA LYS A 156 19.23 -15.67 -8.34
C LYS A 156 18.25 -16.65 -7.68
N ALA A 157 17.00 -16.23 -7.50
CA ALA A 157 15.97 -17.07 -6.89
C ALA A 157 15.83 -18.41 -7.63
N PRO A 158 15.62 -19.54 -6.92
CA PRO A 158 15.49 -20.86 -7.56
C PRO A 158 14.19 -21.03 -8.32
N ALA A 159 13.13 -20.33 -7.90
CA ALA A 159 11.83 -20.36 -8.54
C ALA A 159 11.04 -19.07 -8.21
N LEU A 160 10.11 -18.71 -9.09
CA LEU A 160 9.24 -17.55 -8.99
C LEU A 160 7.79 -17.93 -9.29
N PHE A 161 6.84 -17.31 -8.62
CA PHE A 161 5.44 -17.29 -9.02
C PHE A 161 4.86 -15.89 -8.83
N LEU A 162 4.15 -15.39 -9.83
CA LEU A 162 3.39 -14.14 -9.76
C LEU A 162 1.91 -14.48 -9.62
N ALA A 163 1.29 -13.98 -8.55
CA ALA A 163 -0.12 -14.23 -8.28
C ALA A 163 -0.91 -12.92 -8.21
N LYS A 164 -2.08 -12.87 -8.84
CA LYS A 164 -2.97 -11.70 -8.81
C LYS A 164 -3.51 -11.47 -7.40
N ASN A 165 -3.46 -10.21 -6.91
CA ASN A 165 -3.95 -9.84 -5.58
C ASN A 165 -5.36 -10.35 -5.30
N ALA A 166 -6.27 -10.21 -6.27
CA ALA A 166 -7.66 -10.67 -6.11
C ALA A 166 -7.77 -12.20 -5.97
N VAL A 167 -6.95 -12.96 -6.72
CA VAL A 167 -6.91 -14.42 -6.60
C VAL A 167 -6.42 -14.82 -5.20
N LEU A 168 -5.37 -14.20 -4.70
CA LEU A 168 -4.83 -14.46 -3.38
C LEU A 168 -5.85 -14.13 -2.28
N THR A 169 -6.56 -12.99 -2.38
CA THR A 169 -7.62 -12.61 -1.44
C THR A 169 -8.78 -13.62 -1.46
N SER A 170 -9.21 -14.05 -2.65
CA SER A 170 -10.24 -15.07 -2.81
C SER A 170 -9.81 -16.39 -2.18
N PHE A 171 -8.57 -16.78 -2.42
CA PHE A 171 -7.96 -17.99 -1.90
C PHE A 171 -7.86 -17.97 -0.36
N ALA A 172 -7.44 -16.84 0.24
CA ALA A 172 -7.41 -16.63 1.69
C ALA A 172 -8.77 -16.83 2.35
N SER A 173 -9.86 -16.52 1.62
CA SER A 173 -11.24 -16.72 2.09
C SER A 173 -11.81 -18.11 1.78
N GLY A 174 -11.02 -19.02 1.21
CA GLY A 174 -11.42 -20.38 0.84
C GLY A 174 -12.43 -20.43 -0.31
N ARG A 175 -12.39 -19.46 -1.25
CA ARG A 175 -13.35 -19.34 -2.36
C ARG A 175 -12.65 -19.42 -3.69
N ALA A 176 -13.18 -20.23 -4.61
CA ALA A 176 -12.75 -20.26 -6.00
C ALA A 176 -13.41 -19.16 -6.84
N THR A 177 -14.63 -18.76 -6.48
CA THR A 177 -15.39 -17.70 -7.15
C THR A 177 -15.83 -16.64 -6.14
N SER A 178 -15.52 -15.38 -6.41
CA SER A 178 -15.89 -14.22 -5.58
C SER A 178 -15.70 -12.91 -6.34
N LEU A 179 -16.31 -11.84 -5.84
CA LEU A 179 -15.97 -10.49 -6.24
C LEU A 179 -15.09 -9.87 -5.15
N VAL A 180 -13.85 -9.61 -5.45
CA VAL A 180 -12.93 -8.97 -4.50
C VAL A 180 -13.03 -7.45 -4.63
N VAL A 181 -13.33 -6.79 -3.52
CA VAL A 181 -13.27 -5.34 -3.34
C VAL A 181 -12.06 -5.06 -2.44
N ASP A 182 -10.93 -4.77 -3.06
CA ASP A 182 -9.69 -4.42 -2.35
C ASP A 182 -9.57 -2.90 -2.24
N SER A 183 -9.92 -2.37 -1.06
CA SER A 183 -9.76 -0.95 -0.73
C SER A 183 -8.44 -0.75 0.00
N GLY A 184 -7.40 -0.47 -0.77
CA GLY A 184 -6.02 -0.28 -0.32
C GLY A 184 -5.68 1.16 0.06
N GLY A 185 -4.37 1.43 0.19
CA GLY A 185 -3.85 2.78 0.44
C GLY A 185 -3.94 3.68 -0.79
N GLY A 186 -3.46 3.22 -1.95
CA GLY A 186 -3.36 4.04 -3.16
C GLY A 186 -4.63 4.06 -4.03
N SER A 187 -5.44 3.00 -3.98
CA SER A 187 -6.63 2.85 -4.84
C SER A 187 -7.60 1.84 -4.25
N THR A 188 -8.81 1.78 -4.83
CA THR A 188 -9.77 0.71 -4.60
C THR A 188 -10.00 -0.05 -5.90
N THR A 189 -9.75 -1.36 -5.89
CA THR A 189 -9.91 -2.25 -7.05
C THR A 189 -11.03 -3.25 -6.81
N ILE A 190 -11.91 -3.38 -7.79
CA ILE A 190 -12.98 -4.38 -7.83
C ILE A 190 -12.60 -5.39 -8.90
N ALA A 191 -12.40 -6.64 -8.51
CA ALA A 191 -11.94 -7.69 -9.40
C ALA A 191 -12.76 -8.99 -9.20
N PRO A 192 -13.56 -9.40 -10.17
CA PRO A 192 -14.23 -10.68 -10.11
C PRO A 192 -13.24 -11.82 -10.38
N VAL A 193 -13.28 -12.81 -9.53
CA VAL A 193 -12.53 -14.06 -9.62
C VAL A 193 -13.52 -15.19 -9.88
N HIS A 194 -13.23 -16.02 -10.87
CA HIS A 194 -14.01 -17.22 -11.19
C HIS A 194 -13.09 -18.40 -11.41
N ASP A 195 -13.32 -19.48 -10.66
CA ASP A 195 -12.49 -20.68 -10.66
C ASP A 195 -10.98 -20.40 -10.48
N GLY A 196 -10.66 -19.39 -9.66
CA GLY A 196 -9.28 -19.00 -9.39
C GLY A 196 -8.64 -18.06 -10.42
N TYR A 197 -9.38 -17.57 -11.42
CA TYR A 197 -8.90 -16.63 -12.43
C TYR A 197 -9.61 -15.30 -12.38
N VAL A 198 -8.85 -14.21 -12.56
CA VAL A 198 -9.43 -12.86 -12.64
C VAL A 198 -10.09 -12.65 -13.99
N LEU A 199 -11.35 -12.21 -13.98
CA LEU A 199 -12.07 -11.78 -15.18
C LEU A 199 -11.65 -10.36 -15.58
N GLN A 200 -10.53 -10.25 -16.30
CA GLN A 200 -9.83 -8.98 -16.59
C GLN A 200 -10.73 -7.89 -17.18
N LYS A 201 -11.66 -8.26 -18.08
CA LYS A 201 -12.57 -7.29 -18.73
C LYS A 201 -13.56 -6.65 -17.77
N ALA A 202 -13.79 -7.25 -16.62
CA ALA A 202 -14.71 -6.78 -15.60
C ALA A 202 -14.01 -6.09 -14.42
N VAL A 203 -12.69 -6.05 -14.40
CA VAL A 203 -11.93 -5.30 -13.37
C VAL A 203 -12.26 -3.82 -13.47
N ALA A 204 -12.55 -3.21 -12.33
CA ALA A 204 -12.76 -1.76 -12.19
C ALA A 204 -11.84 -1.21 -11.10
N THR A 205 -11.36 0.01 -11.28
CA THR A 205 -10.47 0.67 -10.33
C THR A 205 -10.93 2.11 -10.07
N SER A 206 -10.92 2.51 -8.81
CA SER A 206 -11.10 3.89 -8.37
C SER A 206 -9.77 4.43 -7.84
N PRO A 207 -9.39 5.68 -8.15
CA PRO A 207 -8.21 6.31 -7.58
C PRO A 207 -8.39 6.68 -6.09
N ILE A 208 -9.59 6.47 -5.54
CA ILE A 208 -9.88 6.74 -4.14
C ILE A 208 -9.43 5.55 -3.30
N GLY A 209 -8.41 5.78 -2.48
CA GLY A 209 -7.88 4.86 -1.50
C GLY A 209 -7.61 5.56 -0.17
N GLY A 210 -6.98 4.87 0.77
CA GLY A 210 -6.74 5.37 2.11
C GLY A 210 -5.87 6.62 2.17
N GLU A 211 -4.89 6.77 1.28
CA GLU A 211 -4.04 7.97 1.19
C GLU A 211 -4.83 9.18 0.70
N PHE A 212 -5.66 8.99 -0.33
CA PHE A 212 -6.54 10.05 -0.82
C PHE A 212 -7.50 10.55 0.27
N LEU A 213 -8.10 9.63 1.04
CA LEU A 213 -8.94 10.01 2.19
C LEU A 213 -8.15 10.74 3.28
N THR A 214 -6.89 10.36 3.50
CA THR A 214 -6.00 11.07 4.43
C THR A 214 -5.75 12.50 3.96
N ASP A 215 -5.46 12.70 2.67
CA ASP A 215 -5.27 14.04 2.10
C ASP A 215 -6.55 14.88 2.20
N CYS A 216 -7.71 14.32 1.93
CA CYS A 216 -9.01 14.97 2.13
C CYS A 216 -9.20 15.43 3.58
N LEU A 217 -8.92 14.55 4.56
CA LEU A 217 -9.01 14.89 5.97
C LEU A 217 -8.04 16.01 6.37
N MET A 218 -6.78 15.90 5.95
CA MET A 218 -5.76 16.90 6.23
C MET A 218 -6.14 18.28 5.67
N LYS A 219 -6.63 18.32 4.43
CA LYS A 219 -7.09 19.56 3.79
C LYS A 219 -8.33 20.15 4.48
N SER A 220 -9.27 19.31 4.91
CA SER A 220 -10.41 19.78 5.71
C SER A 220 -9.98 20.35 7.05
N LEU A 221 -9.04 19.71 7.75
CA LEU A 221 -8.51 20.20 9.02
C LEU A 221 -7.72 21.52 8.83
N GLU A 222 -6.88 21.61 7.80
CA GLU A 222 -6.13 22.81 7.44
C GLU A 222 -7.06 24.01 7.20
N SER A 223 -8.18 23.81 6.47
CA SER A 223 -9.18 24.85 6.22
C SER A 223 -9.87 25.36 7.48
N LYS A 224 -9.87 24.57 8.56
CA LYS A 224 -10.39 24.93 9.89
C LYS A 224 -9.33 25.51 10.81
N GLY A 225 -8.11 25.77 10.29
CA GLY A 225 -7.02 26.36 11.05
C GLY A 225 -6.20 25.35 11.89
N VAL A 226 -6.43 24.04 11.70
CA VAL A 226 -5.62 23.01 12.37
C VAL A 226 -4.31 22.82 11.63
N VAL A 227 -3.20 22.98 12.34
CA VAL A 227 -1.85 22.76 11.80
C VAL A 227 -1.30 21.42 12.30
N ILE A 228 -1.13 20.47 11.40
CA ILE A 228 -0.49 19.19 11.72
C ILE A 228 1.03 19.38 11.67
N LYS A 229 1.67 19.44 12.84
CA LYS A 229 3.13 19.56 12.95
C LYS A 229 3.79 18.19 12.84
N PRO A 230 4.73 17.98 11.88
CA PRO A 230 5.54 16.77 11.84
C PRO A 230 6.30 16.53 13.14
N ARG A 231 6.47 15.28 13.55
CA ARG A 231 7.14 14.93 14.83
C ARG A 231 8.57 15.47 14.96
N TYR A 232 9.29 15.65 13.84
CA TYR A 232 10.64 16.22 13.85
C TYR A 232 10.67 17.74 14.08
N SER A 233 9.55 18.46 13.85
CA SER A 233 9.50 19.93 13.83
C SER A 233 9.31 20.58 15.20
N PHE A 234 9.24 19.80 16.26
CA PHE A 234 9.09 20.31 17.62
C PHE A 234 9.72 19.39 18.67
N ARG A 235 9.91 19.93 19.88
CA ARG A 235 10.29 19.18 21.07
C ARG A 235 9.32 19.51 22.20
N ARG A 236 8.78 18.49 22.86
CA ARG A 236 8.02 18.63 24.11
C ARG A 236 9.01 18.60 25.28
N LYS A 237 9.03 19.65 26.08
CA LYS A 237 9.84 19.78 27.30
C LYS A 237 8.91 19.80 28.51
N GLU A 238 9.12 18.88 29.43
CA GLU A 238 8.41 18.90 30.71
C GLU A 238 8.95 20.05 31.57
N ILE A 239 8.06 20.98 31.98
CA ILE A 239 8.39 22.12 32.84
C ILE A 239 8.10 21.78 34.30
N ARG A 240 7.00 21.07 34.54
CA ARG A 240 6.56 20.53 35.82
C ARG A 240 5.98 19.16 35.61
N PRO A 241 5.87 18.30 36.66
CA PRO A 241 5.25 16.98 36.52
C PRO A 241 3.88 17.08 35.86
N GLY A 242 3.76 16.52 34.64
CA GLY A 242 2.53 16.51 33.84
C GLY A 242 2.27 17.79 33.03
N GLU A 243 3.11 18.82 33.11
CA GLU A 243 2.98 20.07 32.32
C GLU A 243 4.10 20.14 31.28
N PHE A 244 3.73 20.16 29.99
CA PHE A 244 4.66 20.17 28.86
C PHE A 244 4.59 21.49 28.10
N GLN A 245 5.74 22.00 27.70
CA GLN A 245 5.88 23.12 26.75
C GLN A 245 6.38 22.55 25.42
N THR A 246 5.71 22.93 24.34
CA THR A 246 6.16 22.61 22.99
C THR A 246 7.04 23.72 22.45
N VAL A 247 8.23 23.38 21.99
CA VAL A 247 9.20 24.28 21.38
C VAL A 247 9.37 23.89 19.92
N ASP A 248 9.07 24.80 19.01
CA ASP A 248 9.22 24.58 17.57
C ASP A 248 10.71 24.57 17.19
N LEU A 249 11.07 23.63 16.31
CA LEU A 249 12.40 23.48 15.74
C LEU A 249 12.35 23.85 14.25
N ASN A 250 13.35 24.60 13.79
CA ASN A 250 13.43 24.99 12.39
C ASN A 250 14.50 24.17 11.66
N PHE A 251 14.10 23.53 10.57
CA PHE A 251 14.96 22.76 9.69
C PHE A 251 14.75 23.19 8.24
N PRO A 252 15.42 24.26 7.78
CA PRO A 252 15.16 24.91 6.50
C PRO A 252 15.42 24.00 5.27
N ASN A 253 16.31 23.00 5.43
CA ASN A 253 16.67 22.08 4.35
C ASN A 253 15.76 20.84 4.30
N THR A 254 14.59 20.88 4.92
CA THR A 254 13.60 19.80 4.83
C THR A 254 12.81 19.94 3.52
N THR A 255 12.74 18.90 2.73
CA THR A 255 11.96 18.90 1.47
C THR A 255 10.45 18.87 1.75
N GLU A 256 9.67 19.41 0.81
CA GLU A 256 8.20 19.38 0.94
C GLU A 256 7.66 17.94 0.86
N SER A 257 8.27 17.06 0.09
CA SER A 257 7.89 15.64 0.00
C SER A 257 8.06 14.92 1.34
N TYR A 258 9.17 15.16 2.06
CA TYR A 258 9.39 14.60 3.39
C TYR A 258 8.44 15.18 4.44
N LYS A 259 8.19 16.48 4.37
CA LYS A 259 7.24 17.15 5.25
C LYS A 259 5.83 16.57 5.07
N LEU A 260 5.37 16.47 3.83
CA LEU A 260 4.06 15.89 3.50
C LEU A 260 3.95 14.42 3.94
N TYR A 261 4.99 13.61 3.69
CA TYR A 261 5.04 12.23 4.17
C TYR A 261 4.87 12.16 5.70
N SER A 262 5.60 12.99 6.43
CA SER A 262 5.54 13.02 7.90
C SER A 262 4.18 13.51 8.43
N GLN A 263 3.52 14.44 7.74
CA GLN A 263 2.17 14.90 8.07
C GLN A 263 1.12 13.81 7.74
N ARG A 264 1.26 13.09 6.61
CA ARG A 264 0.36 11.99 6.23
C ARG A 264 0.37 10.85 7.23
N VAL A 265 1.51 10.55 7.84
CA VAL A 265 1.59 9.54 8.93
C VAL A 265 0.66 9.92 10.08
N ILE A 266 0.64 11.19 10.49
CA ILE A 266 -0.25 11.69 11.54
C ILE A 266 -1.70 11.73 11.05
N GLY A 267 -1.93 12.25 9.84
CA GLY A 267 -3.27 12.32 9.23
C GLY A 267 -3.92 10.94 9.05
N SER A 268 -3.12 9.91 8.72
CA SER A 268 -3.60 8.53 8.65
C SER A 268 -4.01 7.98 10.02
N ASP A 269 -3.23 8.27 11.05
CA ASP A 269 -3.55 7.88 12.42
C ASP A 269 -4.85 8.55 12.91
N ILE A 270 -5.01 9.85 12.67
CA ILE A 270 -6.28 10.57 12.94
C ILE A 270 -7.44 9.87 12.22
N LYS A 271 -7.32 9.61 10.92
CA LYS A 271 -8.36 8.96 10.12
C LYS A 271 -8.74 7.59 10.69
N GLU A 272 -7.75 6.77 11.00
CA GLU A 272 -7.97 5.42 11.53
C GLU A 272 -8.62 5.43 12.93
N CYS A 273 -8.32 6.45 13.75
CA CYS A 273 -8.88 6.59 15.09
C CYS A 273 -10.32 7.13 15.12
N VAL A 274 -10.64 8.11 14.25
CA VAL A 274 -11.90 8.87 14.42
C VAL A 274 -12.91 8.68 13.30
N CYS A 275 -12.48 8.30 12.08
CA CYS A 275 -13.36 8.20 10.94
C CYS A 275 -14.18 6.90 10.93
N ARG A 276 -15.41 6.99 10.46
CA ARG A 276 -16.33 5.86 10.26
C ARG A 276 -17.27 6.15 9.10
N ALA A 277 -17.62 5.13 8.34
CA ALA A 277 -18.60 5.29 7.28
C ALA A 277 -19.98 5.65 7.87
N PRO A 278 -20.72 6.60 7.27
CA PRO A 278 -22.06 6.92 7.72
C PRO A 278 -23.05 5.83 7.27
N ASP A 279 -24.12 5.63 8.03
CA ASP A 279 -25.14 4.61 7.74
C ASP A 279 -25.98 4.92 6.50
N THR A 280 -26.00 6.19 6.08
CA THR A 280 -26.71 6.73 4.92
C THR A 280 -25.81 7.75 4.22
N PRO A 281 -26.07 8.12 2.96
CA PRO A 281 -25.33 9.18 2.29
C PRO A 281 -25.17 10.41 3.17
N TYR A 282 -23.95 10.97 3.20
CA TYR A 282 -23.65 12.14 4.02
C TYR A 282 -24.50 13.34 3.61
N ASP A 283 -25.17 13.95 4.60
CA ASP A 283 -25.90 15.20 4.47
C ASP A 283 -25.41 16.18 5.54
N GLU A 284 -24.96 17.32 5.11
CA GLU A 284 -24.36 18.34 5.99
C GLU A 284 -25.33 18.81 7.09
N SER A 285 -26.62 18.90 6.76
CA SER A 285 -27.63 19.33 7.71
C SER A 285 -27.86 18.30 8.84
N ALA A 286 -27.83 17.01 8.50
CA ALA A 286 -27.99 15.92 9.45
C ALA A 286 -26.78 15.78 10.40
N TYR A 287 -25.58 16.15 9.93
CA TYR A 287 -24.33 16.01 10.70
C TYR A 287 -23.85 17.32 11.35
N SER A 288 -24.58 18.43 11.23
CA SER A 288 -24.20 19.73 11.77
C SER A 288 -24.08 19.76 13.32
N ASN A 289 -24.88 18.96 14.01
CA ASN A 289 -24.98 18.95 15.47
C ASN A 289 -24.49 17.67 16.15
N ILE A 290 -23.63 16.89 15.46
CA ILE A 290 -23.09 15.67 16.05
C ILE A 290 -22.03 15.98 17.14
N PRO A 291 -21.89 15.11 18.14
CA PRO A 291 -20.84 15.27 19.15
C PRO A 291 -19.45 15.26 18.49
N MET A 292 -18.62 16.21 18.90
CA MET A 292 -17.22 16.26 18.51
C MET A 292 -16.44 15.10 19.14
N THR A 293 -15.41 14.61 18.45
CA THR A 293 -14.50 13.61 18.96
C THR A 293 -13.12 14.24 19.13
N PRO A 294 -12.57 14.24 20.36
CA PRO A 294 -11.25 14.78 20.60
C PRO A 294 -10.17 13.83 20.06
N TYR A 295 -9.09 14.43 19.56
CA TYR A 295 -7.86 13.71 19.18
C TYR A 295 -6.65 14.54 19.62
N GLU A 296 -5.72 13.95 20.36
CA GLU A 296 -4.49 14.61 20.78
C GLU A 296 -3.41 14.46 19.70
N LEU A 297 -2.96 15.57 19.14
CA LEU A 297 -1.85 15.62 18.19
C LEU A 297 -0.52 15.32 18.89
N PRO A 298 0.53 14.91 18.15
CA PRO A 298 1.84 14.59 18.74
C PRO A 298 2.49 15.73 19.52
N ASP A 299 2.16 16.99 19.20
CA ASP A 299 2.64 18.17 19.91
C ASP A 299 1.89 18.46 21.23
N GLY A 300 0.83 17.70 21.53
CA GLY A 300 -0.01 17.82 22.71
C GLY A 300 -1.23 18.71 22.53
N GLN A 301 -1.44 19.30 21.36
CA GLN A 301 -2.66 20.02 21.05
C GLN A 301 -3.81 19.01 20.88
N THR A 302 -4.94 19.25 21.53
CA THR A 302 -6.17 18.50 21.30
C THR A 302 -7.01 19.21 20.25
N ILE A 303 -7.41 18.48 19.23
CA ILE A 303 -8.33 18.94 18.19
C ILE A 303 -9.67 18.25 18.32
N GLU A 304 -10.73 18.92 17.91
CA GLU A 304 -12.10 18.40 17.95
C GLU A 304 -12.60 18.15 16.53
N ILE A 305 -12.97 16.90 16.22
CA ILE A 305 -13.37 16.48 14.87
C ILE A 305 -14.86 16.11 14.89
N GLY A 306 -15.65 16.82 14.11
CA GLY A 306 -17.10 16.64 14.00
C GLY A 306 -17.51 15.88 12.74
N ALA A 307 -18.24 16.56 11.86
CA ALA A 307 -18.84 16.00 10.65
C ALA A 307 -17.84 15.33 9.69
N ASP A 308 -16.58 15.77 9.66
CA ASP A 308 -15.54 15.20 8.81
C ASP A 308 -15.32 13.70 9.05
N ARG A 309 -15.57 13.22 10.28
CA ARG A 309 -15.49 11.79 10.62
C ARG A 309 -16.35 10.92 9.72
N PHE A 310 -17.43 11.46 9.20
CA PHE A 310 -18.40 10.77 8.35
C PHE A 310 -18.27 11.21 6.90
N LYS A 311 -18.02 12.52 6.65
CA LYS A 311 -17.87 13.09 5.32
C LYS A 311 -16.71 12.47 4.55
N ILE A 312 -15.55 12.36 5.18
CA ILE A 312 -14.35 11.83 4.52
C ILE A 312 -14.51 10.38 4.07
N PRO A 313 -14.98 9.45 4.91
CA PRO A 313 -15.27 8.08 4.46
C PRO A 313 -16.33 7.98 3.37
N ASP A 314 -17.33 8.85 3.39
CA ASP A 314 -18.41 8.82 2.38
C ASP A 314 -17.94 9.22 0.98
N VAL A 315 -16.76 9.80 0.83
CA VAL A 315 -16.10 10.02 -0.47
C VAL A 315 -15.92 8.71 -1.25
N LEU A 316 -15.76 7.56 -0.59
CA LEU A 316 -15.73 6.24 -1.26
C LEU A 316 -17.07 5.92 -1.95
N PHE A 317 -18.18 6.37 -1.39
CA PHE A 317 -19.54 6.14 -1.90
C PHE A 317 -19.99 7.25 -2.82
N ASN A 318 -19.64 8.48 -2.48
CA ASN A 318 -19.97 9.69 -3.25
C ASN A 318 -18.73 10.56 -3.51
N PRO A 319 -17.97 10.28 -4.58
CA PRO A 319 -16.75 11.04 -4.92
C PRO A 319 -16.98 12.54 -5.11
N SER A 320 -18.21 12.98 -5.42
CA SER A 320 -18.52 14.40 -5.61
C SER A 320 -18.39 15.23 -4.33
N LEU A 321 -18.40 14.61 -3.15
CA LEU A 321 -18.16 15.28 -1.87
C LEU A 321 -16.80 15.98 -1.81
N VAL A 322 -15.82 15.51 -2.58
CA VAL A 322 -14.49 16.13 -2.66
C VAL A 322 -14.57 17.60 -3.10
N GLN A 323 -15.56 17.97 -3.91
CA GLN A 323 -15.77 19.34 -4.37
C GLN A 323 -16.03 20.32 -3.22
N SER A 324 -16.54 19.83 -2.10
CA SER A 324 -16.82 20.62 -0.90
C SER A 324 -15.66 20.62 0.11
N ILE A 325 -14.48 20.07 -0.25
CA ILE A 325 -13.28 20.02 0.57
C ILE A 325 -12.28 21.05 0.00
N PRO A 326 -12.00 22.15 0.70
CA PRO A 326 -11.03 23.14 0.24
C PRO A 326 -9.63 22.53 0.06
N GLY A 327 -8.92 22.93 -0.98
CA GLY A 327 -7.57 22.40 -1.30
C GLY A 327 -7.55 21.09 -2.09
N MET A 328 -8.72 20.61 -2.53
CA MET A 328 -8.85 19.41 -3.36
C MET A 328 -9.33 19.74 -4.80
N GLU A 329 -9.09 20.95 -5.27
CA GLU A 329 -9.57 21.46 -6.56
C GLU A 329 -9.05 20.64 -7.74
N SER A 330 -7.82 20.09 -7.66
CA SER A 330 -7.24 19.25 -8.72
C SER A 330 -8.02 17.96 -8.98
N PHE A 331 -8.71 17.43 -7.96
CA PHE A 331 -9.56 16.26 -8.11
C PHE A 331 -10.96 16.60 -8.63
N THR A 332 -11.39 17.85 -8.47
CA THR A 332 -12.73 18.29 -8.86
C THR A 332 -13.01 18.09 -10.35
N GLU A 333 -11.98 18.21 -11.19
CA GLU A 333 -12.10 18.01 -12.65
C GLU A 333 -12.41 16.55 -13.01
N ILE A 334 -11.84 15.59 -12.29
CA ILE A 334 -12.03 14.15 -12.55
C ILE A 334 -13.14 13.53 -11.72
N ALA A 335 -13.55 14.16 -10.61
CA ALA A 335 -14.56 13.64 -9.69
C ALA A 335 -15.87 13.21 -10.38
N PRO A 336 -16.42 13.93 -11.39
CA PRO A 336 -17.63 13.51 -12.08
C PRO A 336 -17.51 12.20 -12.86
N SER A 337 -16.27 11.81 -13.23
CA SER A 337 -15.98 10.56 -13.93
C SER A 337 -15.73 9.38 -12.99
N VAL A 338 -15.46 9.65 -11.72
CA VAL A 338 -15.20 8.62 -10.71
C VAL A 338 -16.51 8.12 -10.13
N ARG A 339 -16.72 6.80 -10.20
CA ARG A 339 -17.91 6.14 -9.66
C ARG A 339 -17.72 5.83 -8.17
N GLY A 340 -18.82 5.88 -7.44
CA GLY A 340 -18.88 5.39 -6.06
C GLY A 340 -18.71 3.87 -5.96
N LEU A 341 -18.36 3.40 -4.79
CA LEU A 341 -18.04 2.00 -4.56
C LEU A 341 -19.18 1.04 -4.93
N PRO A 342 -20.47 1.29 -4.56
CA PRO A 342 -21.58 0.41 -4.95
C PRO A 342 -21.74 0.31 -6.46
N GLN A 343 -21.67 1.44 -7.18
CA GLN A 343 -21.80 1.49 -8.64
C GLN A 343 -20.67 0.69 -9.32
N LEU A 344 -19.42 0.81 -8.84
CA LEU A 344 -18.30 0.05 -9.37
C LEU A 344 -18.48 -1.46 -9.19
N VAL A 345 -19.01 -1.89 -8.04
CA VAL A 345 -19.32 -3.29 -7.77
C VAL A 345 -20.37 -3.81 -8.76
N ILE A 346 -21.47 -3.09 -8.92
CA ILE A 346 -22.58 -3.48 -9.83
C ILE A 346 -22.10 -3.49 -11.29
N GLU A 347 -21.36 -2.46 -11.71
CA GLU A 347 -20.80 -2.37 -13.07
C GLU A 347 -19.85 -3.54 -13.37
N SER A 348 -19.01 -3.91 -12.40
CA SER A 348 -18.10 -5.04 -12.53
C SER A 348 -18.85 -6.36 -12.69
N ILE A 349 -19.84 -6.63 -11.84
CA ILE A 349 -20.66 -7.84 -11.94
C ILE A 349 -21.44 -7.88 -13.27
N ASN A 350 -21.97 -6.75 -13.73
CA ASN A 350 -22.72 -6.68 -14.98
C ASN A 350 -21.86 -6.93 -16.24
N LYS A 351 -20.54 -6.75 -16.15
CA LYS A 351 -19.60 -7.12 -17.22
C LYS A 351 -19.26 -8.61 -17.25
N CYS A 352 -19.65 -9.37 -16.22
CA CYS A 352 -19.46 -10.81 -16.15
C CYS A 352 -20.62 -11.56 -16.83
N ASP A 353 -20.39 -12.84 -17.13
CA ASP A 353 -21.43 -13.72 -17.66
C ASP A 353 -22.60 -13.86 -16.70
N VAL A 354 -23.81 -13.94 -17.26
CA VAL A 354 -25.07 -13.96 -16.48
C VAL A 354 -25.10 -15.09 -15.46
N ASP A 355 -24.57 -16.26 -15.85
CA ASP A 355 -24.61 -17.48 -15.03
C ASP A 355 -23.85 -17.35 -13.72
N ILE A 356 -22.76 -16.56 -13.68
CA ILE A 356 -21.94 -16.38 -12.48
C ILE A 356 -22.33 -15.17 -11.63
N ARG A 357 -23.14 -14.25 -12.16
CA ARG A 357 -23.50 -13.00 -11.43
C ARG A 357 -24.13 -13.26 -10.08
N ARG A 358 -25.00 -14.28 -9.99
CA ARG A 358 -25.66 -14.65 -8.73
C ARG A 358 -24.66 -15.06 -7.67
N GLU A 359 -23.62 -15.81 -8.05
CA GLU A 359 -22.55 -16.23 -7.16
C GLU A 359 -21.70 -15.04 -6.72
N LEU A 360 -21.32 -14.17 -7.65
CA LEU A 360 -20.56 -12.96 -7.36
C LEU A 360 -21.29 -12.03 -6.37
N PHE A 361 -22.60 -11.79 -6.54
CA PHE A 361 -23.39 -11.01 -5.59
C PHE A 361 -23.42 -11.63 -4.19
N SER A 362 -23.43 -12.95 -4.08
CA SER A 362 -23.47 -13.65 -2.80
C SER A 362 -22.09 -13.84 -2.16
N SER A 363 -21.02 -13.41 -2.83
CA SER A 363 -19.64 -13.62 -2.43
C SER A 363 -18.76 -12.39 -2.70
N ILE A 364 -19.17 -11.23 -2.17
CA ILE A 364 -18.40 -9.98 -2.27
C ILE A 364 -17.42 -9.95 -1.10
N LEU A 365 -16.12 -10.03 -1.38
CA LEU A 365 -15.06 -10.03 -0.39
C LEU A 365 -14.49 -8.63 -0.22
N LEU A 366 -14.64 -8.05 0.97
CA LEU A 366 -14.08 -6.75 1.30
C LEU A 366 -12.71 -6.92 1.99
N ALA A 367 -11.65 -6.40 1.36
CA ALA A 367 -10.26 -6.52 1.78
C ALA A 367 -9.50 -5.20 1.66
N GLY A 368 -8.28 -5.16 2.16
CA GLY A 368 -7.40 -3.99 2.16
C GLY A 368 -7.43 -3.21 3.47
N GLY A 369 -6.46 -2.32 3.65
CA GLY A 369 -6.33 -1.52 4.88
C GLY A 369 -7.49 -0.55 5.10
N THR A 370 -7.97 0.10 4.06
CA THR A 370 -9.11 1.03 4.11
C THR A 370 -10.43 0.30 4.44
N ALA A 371 -10.54 -0.97 4.05
CA ALA A 371 -11.68 -1.82 4.40
C ALA A 371 -11.84 -2.08 5.91
N SER A 372 -10.83 -1.73 6.71
CA SER A 372 -10.89 -1.83 8.17
C SER A 372 -11.64 -0.67 8.82
N MET A 373 -12.02 0.35 8.04
CA MET A 373 -12.82 1.48 8.51
C MET A 373 -14.15 1.01 9.09
N GLN A 374 -14.49 1.56 10.25
CA GLN A 374 -15.74 1.19 10.94
C GLN A 374 -16.97 1.44 10.06
N GLN A 375 -17.92 0.50 10.07
CA GLN A 375 -19.19 0.53 9.34
C GLN A 375 -19.08 0.54 7.79
N LEU A 376 -17.89 0.43 7.24
CA LEU A 376 -17.73 0.41 5.77
C LEU A 376 -18.43 -0.80 5.14
N LYS A 377 -18.30 -1.98 5.76
CA LYS A 377 -18.93 -3.22 5.31
C LYS A 377 -20.45 -3.11 5.32
N GLU A 378 -21.00 -2.67 6.46
CA GLU A 378 -22.46 -2.54 6.68
C GLU A 378 -23.07 -1.53 5.71
N ARG A 379 -22.39 -0.40 5.50
CA ARG A 379 -22.84 0.62 4.54
C ARG A 379 -22.78 0.09 3.11
N LEU A 380 -21.70 -0.56 2.70
CA LEU A 380 -21.59 -1.14 1.36
C LEU A 380 -22.66 -2.20 1.11
N GLU A 381 -22.91 -3.09 2.08
CA GLU A 381 -23.92 -4.13 1.96
C GLU A 381 -25.32 -3.54 1.83
N LYS A 382 -25.63 -2.51 2.61
CA LYS A 382 -26.91 -1.79 2.54
C LYS A 382 -27.13 -1.13 1.18
N ASP A 383 -26.16 -0.32 0.72
CA ASP A 383 -26.28 0.39 -0.56
C ASP A 383 -26.39 -0.60 -1.74
N LEU A 384 -25.66 -1.72 -1.68
CA LEU A 384 -25.76 -2.78 -2.69
C LEU A 384 -27.11 -3.50 -2.67
N LEU A 385 -27.72 -3.70 -1.51
CA LEU A 385 -29.08 -4.28 -1.40
C LEU A 385 -30.12 -3.35 -2.02
N GLU A 386 -29.96 -2.04 -1.89
CA GLU A 386 -30.88 -1.05 -2.46
C GLU A 386 -30.73 -0.91 -3.98
N GLU A 387 -29.50 -0.97 -4.51
CA GLU A 387 -29.20 -0.73 -5.92
C GLU A 387 -29.18 -2.00 -6.79
N SER A 388 -29.08 -3.18 -6.18
CA SER A 388 -28.99 -4.46 -6.92
C SER A 388 -30.36 -4.95 -7.37
N PRO A 389 -30.43 -5.82 -8.41
CA PRO A 389 -31.67 -6.46 -8.82
C PRO A 389 -32.32 -7.21 -7.65
N GLN A 390 -33.66 -7.16 -7.52
CA GLN A 390 -34.40 -7.80 -6.42
C GLN A 390 -34.14 -9.30 -6.25
N ALA A 391 -33.74 -9.98 -7.34
CA ALA A 391 -33.39 -11.41 -7.32
C ALA A 391 -31.95 -11.67 -6.86
N ALA A 392 -31.12 -10.64 -6.71
CA ALA A 392 -29.75 -10.77 -6.30
C ALA A 392 -29.67 -11.02 -4.78
N ARG A 393 -28.93 -12.04 -4.40
CA ARG A 393 -28.66 -12.35 -3.01
C ARG A 393 -27.34 -11.69 -2.62
N VAL A 394 -27.40 -10.40 -2.26
CA VAL A 394 -26.19 -9.65 -1.88
C VAL A 394 -25.68 -10.11 -0.53
N LYS A 395 -24.35 -10.38 -0.46
CA LYS A 395 -23.65 -10.66 0.77
C LYS A 395 -22.23 -10.12 0.70
N VAL A 396 -21.92 -9.16 1.58
CA VAL A 396 -20.58 -8.65 1.77
C VAL A 396 -19.89 -9.41 2.90
N LEU A 397 -18.74 -9.99 2.59
CA LEU A 397 -17.93 -10.78 3.50
C LEU A 397 -16.65 -10.02 3.80
N ALA A 398 -16.30 -9.93 5.07
CA ALA A 398 -15.03 -9.40 5.53
C ALA A 398 -14.58 -10.20 6.75
N SER A 399 -13.29 -10.44 6.92
CA SER A 399 -12.78 -11.01 8.16
C SER A 399 -13.18 -10.12 9.35
N GLY A 400 -13.56 -10.71 10.47
CA GLY A 400 -13.79 -9.99 11.72
C GLY A 400 -12.51 -9.32 12.26
N ASN A 401 -11.34 -9.81 11.86
CA ASN A 401 -10.04 -9.29 12.24
C ASN A 401 -9.55 -8.26 11.21
N ALA A 402 -9.32 -7.02 11.66
CA ALA A 402 -8.80 -5.94 10.81
C ALA A 402 -7.40 -6.26 10.22
N THR A 403 -6.58 -6.97 10.97
CA THR A 403 -5.25 -7.42 10.53
C THR A 403 -5.35 -8.41 9.36
N GLU A 404 -6.26 -9.37 9.44
CA GLU A 404 -6.50 -10.32 8.34
C GLU A 404 -7.05 -9.61 7.09
N ARG A 405 -7.95 -8.62 7.24
CA ARG A 405 -8.42 -7.80 6.11
C ARG A 405 -7.28 -7.04 5.44
N ARG A 406 -6.39 -6.47 6.25
CA ARG A 406 -5.23 -5.69 5.79
C ARG A 406 -4.21 -6.56 5.06
N PHE A 407 -4.03 -7.81 5.48
CA PHE A 407 -3.02 -8.72 4.97
C PHE A 407 -3.59 -9.87 4.12
N SER A 408 -4.84 -9.79 3.70
CA SER A 408 -5.53 -10.87 2.97
C SER A 408 -4.79 -11.35 1.72
N VAL A 409 -4.19 -10.44 0.96
CA VAL A 409 -3.35 -10.75 -0.21
C VAL A 409 -2.14 -11.59 0.22
N TRP A 410 -1.39 -11.11 1.21
CA TRP A 410 -0.20 -11.81 1.69
C TRP A 410 -0.55 -13.17 2.32
N ILE A 411 -1.62 -13.23 3.11
CA ILE A 411 -2.12 -14.49 3.73
C ILE A 411 -2.47 -15.51 2.64
N GLY A 412 -3.18 -15.08 1.58
CA GLY A 412 -3.50 -15.94 0.46
C GLY A 412 -2.25 -16.49 -0.23
N GLY A 413 -1.23 -15.66 -0.41
CA GLY A 413 0.08 -16.07 -0.91
C GLY A 413 0.80 -17.06 0.01
N SER A 414 0.75 -16.82 1.32
CA SER A 414 1.33 -17.69 2.34
C SER A 414 0.70 -19.09 2.31
N ILE A 415 -0.63 -19.16 2.26
CA ILE A 415 -1.35 -20.42 2.16
C ILE A 415 -1.00 -21.12 0.84
N LEU A 416 -1.09 -20.40 -0.31
CA LEU A 416 -0.86 -20.98 -1.64
C LEU A 416 0.54 -21.56 -1.76
N ALA A 417 1.57 -20.80 -1.37
CA ALA A 417 2.96 -21.22 -1.48
C ALA A 417 3.33 -22.37 -0.52
N SER A 418 2.55 -22.61 0.53
CA SER A 418 2.74 -23.73 1.47
C SER A 418 2.11 -25.04 1.02
N LEU A 419 1.28 -25.03 -0.04
CA LEU A 419 0.64 -26.26 -0.52
C LEU A 419 1.60 -27.15 -1.27
N GLY A 420 1.69 -28.42 -0.91
CA GLY A 420 2.51 -29.42 -1.63
C GLY A 420 2.11 -29.58 -3.09
N SER A 421 0.81 -29.47 -3.43
CA SER A 421 0.31 -29.52 -4.81
C SER A 421 0.76 -28.33 -5.66
N PHE A 422 1.12 -27.20 -5.03
CA PHE A 422 1.57 -26.00 -5.71
C PHE A 422 3.02 -26.09 -6.20
N GLN A 423 3.80 -27.02 -5.71
CA GLN A 423 5.22 -27.20 -6.08
C GLN A 423 5.46 -27.35 -7.60
N GLN A 424 4.49 -27.86 -8.34
CA GLN A 424 4.57 -28.02 -9.79
C GLN A 424 4.26 -26.73 -10.58
N MET A 425 3.69 -25.73 -9.91
CA MET A 425 3.25 -24.48 -10.55
C MET A 425 4.36 -23.44 -10.67
N TRP A 426 5.42 -23.60 -9.91
CA TRP A 426 6.55 -22.66 -9.90
C TRP A 426 7.18 -22.50 -11.28
N PHE A 427 7.50 -21.25 -11.62
CA PHE A 427 8.41 -20.93 -12.72
C PHE A 427 9.83 -21.13 -12.21
N SER A 428 10.47 -22.22 -12.61
CA SER A 428 11.81 -22.56 -12.16
C SER A 428 12.89 -21.75 -12.88
N LYS A 429 14.06 -21.63 -12.25
CA LYS A 429 15.21 -20.96 -12.87
C LYS A 429 15.66 -21.66 -14.16
N SER A 430 15.59 -22.98 -14.24
CA SER A 430 15.90 -23.74 -15.45
C SER A 430 14.95 -23.42 -16.60
N GLU A 431 13.65 -23.29 -16.34
CA GLU A 431 12.67 -22.87 -17.35
C GLU A 431 12.90 -21.43 -17.80
N TYR A 432 13.32 -20.52 -16.88
CA TYR A 432 13.72 -19.17 -17.23
C TYR A 432 14.94 -19.14 -18.15
N GLU A 433 15.97 -19.92 -17.85
CA GLU A 433 17.18 -20.02 -18.66
C GLU A 433 16.89 -20.61 -20.06
N GLU A 434 15.90 -21.49 -20.20
CA GLU A 434 15.50 -22.10 -21.46
C GLU A 434 14.56 -21.20 -22.28
N HIS A 435 13.57 -20.56 -21.66
CA HIS A 435 12.48 -19.88 -22.35
C HIS A 435 12.48 -18.35 -22.23
N GLY A 436 13.30 -17.79 -21.34
CA GLY A 436 13.38 -16.36 -21.08
C GLY A 436 12.23 -15.79 -20.24
N ALA A 437 12.28 -14.48 -19.98
CA ALA A 437 11.34 -13.78 -19.08
C ALA A 437 9.88 -13.84 -19.56
N SER A 438 9.63 -13.83 -20.87
CA SER A 438 8.27 -13.84 -21.44
C SER A 438 7.47 -15.11 -21.09
N TYR A 439 8.14 -16.20 -20.73
CA TYR A 439 7.49 -17.44 -20.32
C TYR A 439 6.67 -17.30 -19.02
N ILE A 440 6.91 -16.24 -18.23
CA ILE A 440 6.13 -15.92 -17.03
C ILE A 440 4.62 -15.81 -17.33
N GLN A 441 4.23 -15.35 -18.53
CA GLN A 441 2.83 -15.23 -18.94
C GLN A 441 2.13 -16.60 -19.02
N ARG A 442 2.88 -17.64 -19.35
CA ARG A 442 2.36 -19.01 -19.45
C ARG A 442 2.34 -19.73 -18.11
N LYS A 443 3.34 -19.46 -17.27
CA LYS A 443 3.48 -20.11 -15.94
C LYS A 443 2.57 -19.47 -14.88
N CYS A 444 2.32 -18.17 -14.99
CA CYS A 444 1.53 -17.40 -14.03
C CYS A 444 0.37 -16.71 -14.76
N PRO A 445 -0.73 -17.40 -15.07
CA PRO A 445 -1.84 -16.86 -15.85
C PRO A 445 -2.64 -15.74 -15.14
#